data_80c38d780fca71403b1532d256d197de
#
_entry.id   80c38d780fca71403b1532d256d197de
#
_cell.length_a   1.000
_cell.length_b   1.000
_cell.length_c   1.000
_cell.angle_alpha   90.00
_cell.angle_beta   90.00
_cell.angle_gamma   90.00
#
_symmetry.space_group_name_H-M   'P 1'
#
loop_
_entity.id
_entity.type
_entity.pdbx_description
1 polymer ?
#
loop_
_entity_poly.entity_id
_entity_poly.type
_entity_poly.pdbx_seq_one_letter_code
_entity_poly.pdbx_strand_id
1 'polypeptide(L)'
;PVLSRGLGDVYKRQDKGSTEIFIKNYSLEMRQLQEDVQNETIPEEEYIKKMRDIKEWNEGDIIVQKDLAKTLKRIATNGRDGFYEGETADLIVSEMKANNGLITYEDLKEYNSVYRKPIIGSYRGYTIISMGPPSSGGPLIIQMLNMLENFDVSSMTRNSTEFVHMLTEIQRLAYADRAIHLGDPDFYPSPVPMLISKDYAKKRLELVSMDKATPSTDIAAGSTIPESMETTHYSAMDKLGNTVGITTTINLSYGNKKIVDGAGFLLNNEMDDFASSPGSQNAFGLIGYEANSIKPAKRPLSSMSPTIVLTPEGEPLMTIGAAGGSRIITTVLQVIISVVDHNLSVQDAINLGRTHSQWIPDVIRYEGKNKMNTEFNQFLPSLSEKQISELEELDHKFEDGNVESGMYYLARAHGIMYKKGQFFTGVDWRGNGEISDGITY
;
A
#
# COMPACT_ATOMS: atom_id res chain seq x y z
N PRO A 1 6.29 -16.06 11.95
CA PRO A 1 4.94 -16.47 11.48
C PRO A 1 4.53 -15.85 10.17
N VAL A 2 5.01 -14.64 9.84
CA VAL A 2 4.65 -13.94 8.59
C VAL A 2 5.12 -14.68 7.33
N LEU A 3 6.13 -15.50 7.43
CA LEU A 3 6.72 -16.23 6.31
C LEU A 3 5.92 -17.47 5.86
N SER A 4 4.92 -17.91 6.63
CA SER A 4 4.29 -19.21 6.43
C SER A 4 2.84 -19.19 5.95
N ARG A 5 2.16 -18.05 5.86
CA ARG A 5 0.71 -18.02 5.58
C ARG A 5 0.35 -17.32 4.26
N GLY A 6 -0.30 -18.06 3.37
CA GLY A 6 -0.99 -17.57 2.18
C GLY A 6 -0.41 -18.02 0.83
N LEU A 7 -1.03 -17.59 -0.24
CA LEU A 7 -0.62 -17.84 -1.64
C LEU A 7 0.87 -17.56 -1.91
N GLY A 8 1.49 -16.64 -1.16
CA GLY A 8 2.93 -16.37 -1.20
C GLY A 8 3.79 -17.60 -0.95
N ASP A 9 3.30 -18.54 -0.16
CA ASP A 9 4.06 -19.76 0.17
C ASP A 9 4.18 -20.73 -1.02
N VAL A 10 3.14 -20.90 -1.79
CA VAL A 10 3.15 -21.70 -3.02
C VAL A 10 4.13 -21.14 -4.05
N TYR A 11 4.18 -19.83 -4.19
CA TYR A 11 5.04 -19.16 -5.17
C TYR A 11 6.51 -19.06 -4.72
N LYS A 12 6.81 -18.95 -3.41
CA LYS A 12 8.18 -19.02 -2.89
C LYS A 12 8.86 -20.33 -3.23
N ARG A 13 8.09 -21.42 -3.25
CA ARG A 13 8.59 -22.77 -3.54
C ARG A 13 8.97 -22.99 -4.99
N GLN A 14 8.60 -22.10 -5.90
CA GLN A 14 8.93 -22.16 -7.34
C GLN A 14 10.28 -21.53 -7.67
N ASP A 15 10.77 -20.59 -6.84
CA ASP A 15 12.07 -19.97 -7.03
C ASP A 15 13.13 -20.58 -6.08
N LYS A 16 14.22 -21.09 -6.66
CA LYS A 16 15.29 -21.75 -5.92
C LYS A 16 15.89 -20.88 -4.83
N GLY A 17 16.26 -19.64 -5.17
CA GLY A 17 16.93 -18.73 -4.25
C GLY A 17 16.00 -18.31 -3.11
N SER A 18 14.73 -18.00 -3.42
CA SER A 18 13.71 -17.68 -2.42
C SER A 18 13.43 -18.87 -1.49
N THR A 19 13.38 -20.08 -2.04
CA THR A 19 13.16 -21.30 -1.28
C THR A 19 14.31 -21.57 -0.30
N GLU A 20 15.55 -21.46 -0.75
CA GLU A 20 16.74 -21.70 0.08
C GLU A 20 16.84 -20.73 1.27
N ILE A 21 16.37 -19.50 1.13
CA ILE A 21 16.43 -18.47 2.18
C ILE A 21 15.21 -18.51 3.11
N PHE A 22 14.01 -18.65 2.57
CA PHE A 22 12.77 -18.44 3.34
C PHE A 22 12.09 -19.74 3.80
N ILE A 23 12.54 -20.92 3.34
CA ILE A 23 12.02 -22.20 3.81
C ILE A 23 13.05 -22.90 4.68
N LYS A 24 12.70 -23.08 5.96
CA LYS A 24 13.55 -23.78 6.91
C LYS A 24 13.67 -25.26 6.53
N ASN A 25 14.90 -25.78 6.54
CA ASN A 25 15.22 -27.17 6.22
C ASN A 25 14.82 -27.59 4.78
N TYR A 26 14.83 -26.63 3.83
CA TYR A 26 14.71 -26.99 2.44
C TYR A 26 15.84 -27.91 2.01
N SER A 27 15.53 -29.14 1.60
CA SER A 27 16.51 -30.14 1.17
C SER A 27 16.46 -30.36 -0.34
N LEU A 28 17.52 -30.92 -0.88
CA LEU A 28 17.54 -31.39 -2.29
C LEU A 28 16.41 -32.38 -2.58
N GLU A 29 16.02 -33.18 -1.56
CA GLU A 29 14.89 -34.11 -1.64
C GLU A 29 13.56 -33.39 -1.91
N MET A 30 13.36 -32.21 -1.30
CA MET A 30 12.16 -31.41 -1.53
C MET A 30 12.12 -30.81 -2.94
N ARG A 31 13.27 -30.47 -3.49
CA ARG A 31 13.36 -30.02 -4.88
C ARG A 31 13.00 -31.16 -5.83
N GLN A 32 13.59 -32.34 -5.62
CA GLN A 32 13.28 -33.52 -6.43
C GLN A 32 11.79 -33.84 -6.36
N LEU A 33 11.20 -33.72 -5.16
CA LEU A 33 9.77 -33.93 -4.95
C LEU A 33 8.90 -32.97 -5.77
N GLN A 34 9.31 -31.69 -5.91
CA GLN A 34 8.62 -30.71 -6.75
C GLN A 34 8.74 -31.03 -8.24
N GLU A 35 9.94 -31.44 -8.67
CA GLU A 35 10.18 -31.90 -10.04
C GLU A 35 9.37 -33.16 -10.34
N ASP A 36 9.28 -34.10 -9.39
CA ASP A 36 8.53 -35.34 -9.52
C ASP A 36 7.02 -35.10 -9.67
N VAL A 37 6.44 -34.12 -8.96
CA VAL A 37 5.04 -33.70 -9.15
C VAL A 37 4.83 -33.04 -10.49
N GLN A 38 5.74 -32.11 -10.89
CA GLN A 38 5.62 -31.44 -12.18
C GLN A 38 5.74 -32.40 -13.35
N ASN A 39 6.48 -33.48 -13.16
CA ASN A 39 6.65 -34.54 -14.16
C ASN A 39 5.61 -35.70 -14.01
N GLU A 40 4.61 -35.53 -13.12
CA GLU A 40 3.58 -36.52 -12.82
C GLU A 40 4.12 -37.88 -12.34
N THR A 41 5.32 -37.88 -11.75
CA THR A 41 6.00 -39.12 -11.27
C THR A 41 5.54 -39.54 -9.88
N ILE A 42 4.93 -38.63 -9.10
CA ILE A 42 4.30 -38.93 -7.80
C ILE A 42 2.89 -38.33 -7.72
N PRO A 43 1.94 -38.98 -6.98
CA PRO A 43 0.63 -38.44 -6.75
C PRO A 43 0.66 -37.14 -5.91
N GLU A 44 -0.24 -36.20 -6.22
CA GLU A 44 -0.36 -34.93 -5.49
C GLU A 44 -0.60 -35.12 -3.98
N GLU A 45 -1.33 -36.18 -3.58
CA GLU A 45 -1.57 -36.52 -2.17
C GLU A 45 -0.27 -36.88 -1.43
N GLU A 46 0.63 -37.59 -2.08
CA GLU A 46 1.95 -37.93 -1.51
C GLU A 46 2.84 -36.71 -1.37
N TYR A 47 2.83 -35.82 -2.34
CA TYR A 47 3.48 -34.52 -2.27
C TYR A 47 2.98 -33.69 -1.10
N ILE A 48 1.65 -33.51 -0.96
CA ILE A 48 1.04 -32.75 0.14
C ILE A 48 1.43 -33.34 1.50
N LYS A 49 1.45 -34.68 1.63
CA LYS A 49 1.88 -35.33 2.86
C LYS A 49 3.33 -35.02 3.21
N LYS A 50 4.24 -35.13 2.27
CA LYS A 50 5.68 -34.81 2.47
C LYS A 50 5.91 -33.33 2.73
N MET A 51 5.11 -32.45 2.13
CA MET A 51 5.18 -31.00 2.35
C MET A 51 4.72 -30.59 3.75
N ARG A 52 3.86 -31.34 4.41
CA ARG A 52 3.46 -31.11 5.83
C ARG A 52 4.60 -31.32 6.83
N ASP A 53 5.60 -32.11 6.47
CA ASP A 53 6.77 -32.36 7.32
C ASP A 53 7.82 -31.23 7.25
N ILE A 54 7.63 -30.20 6.42
CA ILE A 54 8.49 -29.02 6.40
C ILE A 54 8.25 -28.23 7.69
N LYS A 55 9.31 -28.09 8.47
CA LYS A 55 9.27 -27.24 9.68
C LYS A 55 9.11 -25.79 9.29
N GLU A 56 8.07 -25.15 9.80
CA GLU A 56 7.89 -23.70 9.72
C GLU A 56 8.91 -22.98 10.62
N TRP A 57 9.19 -21.71 10.31
CA TRP A 57 9.93 -20.84 11.20
C TRP A 57 9.12 -20.56 12.46
N ASN A 58 9.74 -20.65 13.62
CA ASN A 58 9.13 -20.36 14.91
C ASN A 58 9.78 -19.12 15.52
N GLU A 59 9.13 -18.52 16.49
CA GLU A 59 9.71 -17.46 17.31
C GLU A 59 11.02 -17.95 17.94
N GLY A 60 12.06 -17.10 17.85
CA GLY A 60 13.41 -17.42 18.31
C GLY A 60 14.30 -18.15 17.29
N ASP A 61 13.79 -18.58 16.16
CA ASP A 61 14.62 -19.11 15.08
C ASP A 61 15.45 -18.01 14.42
N ILE A 62 16.69 -18.31 14.08
CA ILE A 62 17.62 -17.35 13.46
C ILE A 62 17.72 -17.62 11.96
N ILE A 63 17.35 -16.61 11.16
CA ILE A 63 17.56 -16.60 9.71
C ILE A 63 18.90 -15.93 9.42
N VAL A 64 19.81 -16.64 8.75
CA VAL A 64 21.15 -16.14 8.41
C VAL A 64 21.23 -15.83 6.92
N GLN A 65 21.27 -14.56 6.56
CA GLN A 65 21.31 -14.08 5.17
C GLN A 65 22.70 -13.56 4.81
N LYS A 66 23.65 -14.47 4.53
CA LYS A 66 25.06 -14.13 4.29
C LYS A 66 25.27 -13.26 3.06
N ASP A 67 24.55 -13.53 1.98
CA ASP A 67 24.74 -12.81 0.71
C ASP A 67 24.12 -11.40 0.79
N LEU A 68 22.95 -11.26 1.40
CA LEU A 68 22.39 -9.95 1.71
C LEU A 68 23.34 -9.13 2.60
N ALA A 69 23.99 -9.76 3.59
CA ALA A 69 24.96 -9.07 4.45
C ALA A 69 26.17 -8.57 3.66
N LYS A 70 26.67 -9.31 2.65
CA LYS A 70 27.74 -8.85 1.74
C LYS A 70 27.27 -7.65 0.91
N THR A 71 26.07 -7.73 0.33
CA THR A 71 25.50 -6.63 -0.44
C THR A 71 25.35 -5.37 0.39
N LEU A 72 24.80 -5.47 1.60
CA LEU A 72 24.66 -4.33 2.51
C LEU A 72 26.02 -3.74 2.92
N LYS A 73 27.07 -4.57 3.10
CA LYS A 73 28.44 -4.08 3.33
C LYS A 73 29.00 -3.32 2.15
N ARG A 74 28.78 -3.79 0.90
CA ARG A 74 29.21 -3.07 -0.30
C ARG A 74 28.53 -1.70 -0.37
N ILE A 75 27.21 -1.63 -0.10
CA ILE A 75 26.47 -0.36 -0.06
C ILE A 75 27.01 0.55 1.04
N ALA A 76 27.23 0.03 2.24
CA ALA A 76 27.75 0.83 3.37
C ALA A 76 29.15 1.40 3.09
N THR A 77 29.97 0.69 2.33
CA THR A 77 31.34 1.11 2.01
C THR A 77 31.41 2.06 0.81
N ASN A 78 30.62 1.81 -0.23
CA ASN A 78 30.73 2.48 -1.52
C ASN A 78 29.49 3.33 -1.86
N GLY A 79 28.51 3.44 -0.95
CA GLY A 79 27.27 4.17 -1.21
C GLY A 79 26.51 3.59 -2.40
N ARG A 80 26.04 4.46 -3.29
CA ARG A 80 25.32 4.10 -4.52
C ARG A 80 26.05 3.04 -5.35
N ASP A 81 27.33 3.20 -5.54
CA ASP A 81 28.14 2.34 -6.42
C ASP A 81 28.24 0.90 -5.87
N GLY A 82 28.10 0.73 -4.55
CA GLY A 82 28.03 -0.60 -3.92
C GLY A 82 26.81 -1.43 -4.31
N PHE A 83 25.79 -0.81 -4.95
CA PHE A 83 24.63 -1.49 -5.49
C PHE A 83 24.57 -1.45 -7.02
N TYR A 84 24.78 -0.27 -7.62
CA TYR A 84 24.54 -0.04 -9.04
C TYR A 84 25.77 -0.30 -9.93
N GLU A 85 26.93 -0.52 -9.34
CA GLU A 85 28.18 -0.82 -10.04
C GLU A 85 28.92 -2.03 -9.40
N GLY A 86 29.91 -2.56 -10.07
CA GLY A 86 30.76 -3.67 -9.59
C GLY A 86 29.97 -4.94 -9.30
N GLU A 87 30.41 -5.68 -8.26
CA GLU A 87 29.93 -7.05 -7.99
C GLU A 87 28.41 -7.17 -7.85
N THR A 88 27.73 -6.21 -7.20
CA THR A 88 26.28 -6.28 -7.06
C THR A 88 25.59 -6.11 -8.42
N ALA A 89 26.04 -5.18 -9.25
CA ALA A 89 25.54 -5.01 -10.61
C ALA A 89 25.79 -6.24 -11.49
N ASP A 90 26.98 -6.87 -11.34
CA ASP A 90 27.33 -8.12 -12.04
C ASP A 90 26.35 -9.25 -11.70
N LEU A 91 26.02 -9.40 -10.41
CA LEU A 91 25.05 -10.40 -9.94
C LEU A 91 23.64 -10.12 -10.50
N ILE A 92 23.18 -8.86 -10.47
CA ILE A 92 21.87 -8.48 -11.04
C ILE A 92 21.81 -8.81 -12.53
N VAL A 93 22.81 -8.39 -13.30
CA VAL A 93 22.82 -8.61 -14.76
C VAL A 93 22.96 -10.10 -15.10
N SER A 94 23.67 -10.87 -14.27
CA SER A 94 23.76 -12.32 -14.42
C SER A 94 22.41 -13.00 -14.19
N GLU A 95 21.68 -12.58 -13.16
CA GLU A 95 20.30 -13.05 -12.88
C GLU A 95 19.35 -12.70 -14.04
N MET A 96 19.45 -11.48 -14.58
CA MET A 96 18.66 -11.06 -15.76
C MET A 96 18.95 -11.98 -16.96
N LYS A 97 20.22 -12.24 -17.28
CA LYS A 97 20.60 -13.12 -18.39
C LYS A 97 20.09 -14.55 -18.21
N ALA A 98 20.16 -15.09 -16.99
CA ALA A 98 19.71 -16.44 -16.68
C ALA A 98 18.18 -16.63 -16.82
N ASN A 99 17.41 -15.57 -16.61
CA ASN A 99 15.95 -15.62 -16.56
C ASN A 99 15.25 -14.76 -17.64
N ASN A 100 15.92 -14.40 -18.72
CA ASN A 100 15.41 -13.55 -19.80
C ASN A 100 14.88 -12.18 -19.31
N GLY A 101 15.49 -11.63 -18.25
CA GLY A 101 15.19 -10.30 -17.75
C GLY A 101 15.78 -9.21 -18.61
N LEU A 102 15.38 -7.96 -18.38
CA LEU A 102 15.69 -6.85 -19.27
C LEU A 102 16.73 -5.87 -18.71
N ILE A 103 16.99 -5.87 -17.39
CA ILE A 103 17.90 -4.90 -16.76
C ILE A 103 19.33 -5.14 -17.22
N THR A 104 19.99 -4.07 -17.67
CA THR A 104 21.37 -4.04 -18.17
C THR A 104 22.28 -3.26 -17.22
N TYR A 105 23.60 -3.31 -17.45
CA TYR A 105 24.55 -2.45 -16.74
C TYR A 105 24.30 -0.96 -16.97
N GLU A 106 23.85 -0.59 -18.17
CA GLU A 106 23.54 0.79 -18.52
C GLU A 106 22.34 1.29 -17.71
N ASP A 107 21.27 0.50 -17.60
CA ASP A 107 20.10 0.82 -16.79
C ASP A 107 20.48 1.04 -15.32
N LEU A 108 21.33 0.19 -14.75
CA LEU A 108 21.80 0.32 -13.37
C LEU A 108 22.64 1.59 -13.18
N LYS A 109 23.57 1.85 -14.09
CA LYS A 109 24.46 3.00 -14.05
C LYS A 109 23.72 4.31 -14.19
N GLU A 110 22.74 4.38 -15.07
CA GLU A 110 21.96 5.60 -15.35
C GLU A 110 20.86 5.87 -14.30
N TYR A 111 20.47 4.86 -13.53
CA TYR A 111 19.42 5.05 -12.53
C TYR A 111 19.86 6.01 -11.42
N ASN A 112 19.01 7.01 -11.14
CA ASN A 112 19.22 7.97 -10.07
C ASN A 112 17.91 8.23 -9.32
N SER A 113 18.03 8.44 -7.99
CA SER A 113 16.93 8.95 -7.19
C SER A 113 16.64 10.41 -7.55
N VAL A 114 15.38 10.83 -7.49
CA VAL A 114 14.96 12.17 -7.86
C VAL A 114 14.36 12.89 -6.67
N TYR A 115 14.89 14.08 -6.36
CA TYR A 115 14.26 15.00 -5.40
C TYR A 115 13.06 15.68 -6.04
N ARG A 116 11.91 15.57 -5.40
CA ARG A 116 10.69 16.22 -5.86
C ARG A 116 10.11 17.12 -4.78
N LYS A 117 9.48 18.22 -5.20
CA LYS A 117 8.75 19.08 -4.26
C LYS A 117 7.53 18.33 -3.74
N PRO A 118 7.27 18.37 -2.42
CA PRO A 118 6.05 17.80 -1.87
C PRO A 118 4.81 18.55 -2.38
N ILE A 119 3.66 17.89 -2.36
CA ILE A 119 2.37 18.54 -2.55
C ILE A 119 1.90 19.10 -1.21
N ILE A 120 1.47 20.35 -1.22
CA ILE A 120 1.03 21.07 -0.02
C ILE A 120 -0.40 21.54 -0.24
N GLY A 121 -1.27 21.26 0.73
CA GLY A 121 -2.65 21.71 0.80
C GLY A 121 -3.04 22.13 2.21
N SER A 122 -4.27 22.56 2.38
CA SER A 122 -4.82 22.91 3.70
C SER A 122 -6.14 22.16 3.96
N TYR A 123 -6.38 21.83 5.22
CA TYR A 123 -7.64 21.24 5.67
C TYR A 123 -8.00 21.75 7.06
N ARG A 124 -9.15 22.42 7.22
CA ARG A 124 -9.60 22.99 8.50
C ARG A 124 -8.55 23.89 9.18
N GLY A 125 -7.70 24.58 8.41
CA GLY A 125 -6.60 25.41 8.90
C GLY A 125 -5.28 24.66 9.11
N TYR A 126 -5.27 23.33 9.12
CA TYR A 126 -4.05 22.51 9.16
C TYR A 126 -3.35 22.50 7.80
N THR A 127 -2.03 22.42 7.80
CA THR A 127 -1.24 22.23 6.58
C THR A 127 -0.98 20.75 6.35
N ILE A 128 -1.29 20.27 5.16
CA ILE A 128 -1.09 18.87 4.73
C ILE A 128 0.06 18.83 3.73
N ILE A 129 1.12 18.10 4.06
CA ILE A 129 2.31 17.94 3.21
C ILE A 129 2.42 16.46 2.86
N SER A 130 2.37 16.11 1.58
CA SER A 130 2.40 14.71 1.16
C SER A 130 3.17 14.51 -0.14
N MET A 131 3.40 13.24 -0.53
CA MET A 131 4.17 12.86 -1.70
C MET A 131 3.41 13.24 -2.99
N GLY A 132 4.10 13.93 -3.91
CA GLY A 132 3.58 14.23 -5.25
C GLY A 132 3.90 13.14 -6.29
N PRO A 133 3.49 13.34 -7.55
CA PRO A 133 3.82 12.43 -8.64
C PRO A 133 5.33 12.16 -8.76
N PRO A 134 5.73 10.91 -9.07
CA PRO A 134 4.90 9.81 -9.56
C PRO A 134 4.09 9.06 -8.49
N SER A 135 3.80 9.63 -7.32
CA SER A 135 2.74 9.13 -6.46
C SER A 135 1.45 9.92 -6.62
N SER A 136 0.33 9.23 -6.62
CA SER A 136 -1.01 9.81 -6.60
C SER A 136 -1.45 10.21 -5.19
N GLY A 137 -0.74 9.77 -4.15
CA GLY A 137 -1.18 9.87 -2.76
C GLY A 137 -1.46 11.30 -2.30
N GLY A 138 -0.49 12.20 -2.42
CA GLY A 138 -0.67 13.58 -2.01
C GLY A 138 -1.77 14.32 -2.76
N PRO A 139 -1.81 14.27 -4.10
CA PRO A 139 -2.89 14.88 -4.88
C PRO A 139 -4.28 14.39 -4.46
N LEU A 140 -4.49 13.08 -4.31
CA LEU A 140 -5.79 12.53 -3.95
C LEU A 140 -6.20 12.86 -2.51
N ILE A 141 -5.27 12.77 -1.55
CA ILE A 141 -5.57 13.13 -0.16
C ILE A 141 -6.02 14.59 -0.09
N ILE A 142 -5.28 15.52 -0.69
CA ILE A 142 -5.62 16.94 -0.65
C ILE A 142 -6.92 17.22 -1.42
N GLN A 143 -7.13 16.60 -2.57
CA GLN A 143 -8.38 16.71 -3.32
C GLN A 143 -9.59 16.26 -2.50
N MET A 144 -9.50 15.08 -1.87
CA MET A 144 -10.58 14.57 -1.03
C MET A 144 -10.81 15.43 0.22
N LEU A 145 -9.76 15.90 0.88
CA LEU A 145 -9.86 16.83 2.00
C LEU A 145 -10.53 18.14 1.60
N ASN A 146 -10.21 18.69 0.42
CA ASN A 146 -10.87 19.88 -0.11
C ASN A 146 -12.36 19.66 -0.40
N MET A 147 -12.76 18.47 -0.83
CA MET A 147 -14.18 18.11 -0.99
C MET A 147 -14.85 17.99 0.39
N LEU A 148 -14.22 17.35 1.36
CA LEU A 148 -14.73 17.18 2.73
C LEU A 148 -14.93 18.50 3.48
N GLU A 149 -14.19 19.57 3.18
CA GLU A 149 -14.41 20.89 3.78
C GLU A 149 -15.80 21.48 3.53
N ASN A 150 -16.53 20.97 2.54
CA ASN A 150 -17.90 21.40 2.24
C ASN A 150 -18.96 20.68 3.08
N PHE A 151 -18.57 19.77 3.96
CA PHE A 151 -19.45 19.03 4.87
C PHE A 151 -19.07 19.31 6.33
N ASP A 152 -20.03 19.23 7.23
CA ASP A 152 -19.77 19.25 8.68
C ASP A 152 -19.41 17.85 9.17
N VAL A 153 -18.20 17.41 8.82
CA VAL A 153 -17.70 16.06 9.14
C VAL A 153 -17.62 15.84 10.65
N SER A 154 -17.37 16.92 11.42
CA SER A 154 -17.25 16.85 12.89
C SER A 154 -18.58 16.48 13.59
N SER A 155 -19.71 16.77 12.99
CA SER A 155 -21.04 16.39 13.50
C SER A 155 -21.45 14.96 13.13
N MET A 156 -20.80 14.35 12.11
CA MET A 156 -21.10 12.99 11.67
C MET A 156 -20.44 11.97 12.58
N THR A 157 -21.17 10.94 12.98
CA THR A 157 -20.55 9.81 13.67
C THR A 157 -19.62 9.06 12.71
N ARG A 158 -18.40 8.79 13.14
CA ARG A 158 -17.44 7.99 12.36
C ARG A 158 -18.05 6.65 11.98
N ASN A 159 -17.96 6.31 10.69
CA ASN A 159 -18.54 5.10 10.08
C ASN A 159 -20.09 5.02 10.13
N SER A 160 -20.80 6.13 10.39
CA SER A 160 -22.26 6.15 10.16
C SER A 160 -22.57 5.97 8.67
N THR A 161 -23.78 5.57 8.34
CA THR A 161 -24.27 5.41 6.95
C THR A 161 -24.02 6.68 6.13
N GLU A 162 -24.37 7.84 6.67
CA GLU A 162 -24.14 9.15 6.04
C GLU A 162 -22.63 9.42 5.80
N PHE A 163 -21.80 9.20 6.81
CA PHE A 163 -20.34 9.38 6.69
C PHE A 163 -19.73 8.47 5.63
N VAL A 164 -20.11 7.19 5.61
CA VAL A 164 -19.57 6.21 4.65
C VAL A 164 -20.05 6.51 3.23
N HIS A 165 -21.30 6.89 3.06
CA HIS A 165 -21.85 7.31 1.78
C HIS A 165 -21.08 8.50 1.21
N MET A 166 -21.00 9.60 1.96
CA MET A 166 -20.23 10.80 1.60
C MET A 166 -18.79 10.47 1.23
N LEU A 167 -18.12 9.71 2.10
CA LEU A 167 -16.71 9.36 1.89
C LEU A 167 -16.52 8.51 0.63
N THR A 168 -17.42 7.59 0.35
CA THR A 168 -17.39 6.73 -0.84
C THR A 168 -17.55 7.54 -2.11
N GLU A 169 -18.50 8.47 -2.15
CA GLU A 169 -18.72 9.35 -3.29
C GLU A 169 -17.46 10.18 -3.59
N ILE A 170 -16.88 10.79 -2.55
CA ILE A 170 -15.65 11.58 -2.67
C ILE A 170 -14.47 10.72 -3.17
N GLN A 171 -14.32 9.50 -2.65
CA GLN A 171 -13.28 8.57 -3.08
C GLN A 171 -13.45 8.19 -4.56
N ARG A 172 -14.66 7.87 -5.02
CA ARG A 172 -14.95 7.56 -6.44
C ARG A 172 -14.47 8.67 -7.37
N LEU A 173 -14.79 9.92 -7.04
CA LEU A 173 -14.39 11.08 -7.84
C LEU A 173 -12.87 11.23 -7.92
N ALA A 174 -12.18 11.12 -6.78
CA ALA A 174 -10.74 11.27 -6.73
C ALA A 174 -10.00 10.14 -7.48
N TYR A 175 -10.46 8.89 -7.33
CA TYR A 175 -9.85 7.76 -8.04
C TYR A 175 -10.14 7.77 -9.56
N ALA A 176 -11.28 8.29 -10.00
CA ALA A 176 -11.54 8.54 -11.41
C ALA A 176 -10.54 9.55 -12.01
N ASP A 177 -10.29 10.65 -11.28
CA ASP A 177 -9.30 11.67 -11.68
C ASP A 177 -7.88 11.08 -11.68
N ARG A 178 -7.53 10.23 -10.70
CA ARG A 178 -6.26 9.50 -10.65
C ARG A 178 -5.99 8.73 -11.93
N ALA A 179 -6.97 7.95 -12.35
CA ALA A 179 -6.84 7.06 -13.51
C ALA A 179 -6.49 7.81 -14.79
N ILE A 180 -7.07 8.98 -14.98
CA ILE A 180 -6.94 9.76 -16.21
C ILE A 180 -5.73 10.69 -16.20
N HIS A 181 -5.44 11.31 -15.05
CA HIS A 181 -4.59 12.50 -14.98
C HIS A 181 -3.23 12.29 -14.34
N LEU A 182 -2.99 11.18 -13.62
CA LEU A 182 -1.77 11.00 -12.85
C LEU A 182 -0.82 9.97 -13.45
N GLY A 183 0.46 10.30 -13.43
CA GLY A 183 1.57 9.51 -13.94
C GLY A 183 2.91 10.15 -13.58
N ASP A 184 3.98 9.72 -14.20
CA ASP A 184 5.31 10.33 -14.03
C ASP A 184 5.34 11.74 -14.62
N PRO A 185 5.60 12.79 -13.83
CA PRO A 185 5.57 14.18 -14.29
C PRO A 185 6.68 14.51 -15.29
N ASP A 186 7.72 13.69 -15.40
CA ASP A 186 8.76 13.86 -16.41
C ASP A 186 8.29 13.42 -17.81
N PHE A 187 7.20 12.66 -17.89
CA PHE A 187 6.64 12.10 -19.13
C PHE A 187 5.22 12.59 -19.44
N TYR A 188 4.48 13.04 -18.42
CA TYR A 188 3.10 13.47 -18.55
C TYR A 188 2.81 14.69 -17.66
N PRO A 189 2.35 15.81 -18.22
CA PRO A 189 2.07 17.04 -17.46
C PRO A 189 0.78 16.91 -16.66
N SER A 190 0.82 16.17 -15.57
CA SER A 190 -0.33 15.97 -14.68
C SER A 190 -0.87 17.31 -14.15
N PRO A 191 -2.18 17.59 -14.24
CA PRO A 191 -2.77 18.88 -13.83
C PRO A 191 -2.94 18.98 -12.31
N VAL A 192 -1.89 18.66 -11.54
CA VAL A 192 -1.93 18.63 -10.06
C VAL A 192 -2.46 19.93 -9.46
N PRO A 193 -2.03 21.16 -9.89
CA PRO A 193 -2.56 22.38 -9.32
C PRO A 193 -4.09 22.52 -9.45
N MET A 194 -4.67 22.01 -10.54
CA MET A 194 -6.12 21.96 -10.71
C MET A 194 -6.75 20.96 -9.77
N LEU A 195 -6.25 19.72 -9.73
CA LEU A 195 -6.81 18.62 -8.93
C LEU A 195 -6.89 18.97 -7.44
N ILE A 196 -5.88 19.68 -6.91
CA ILE A 196 -5.82 20.06 -5.49
C ILE A 196 -6.46 21.43 -5.21
N SER A 197 -7.12 22.05 -6.18
CA SER A 197 -7.77 23.35 -5.95
C SER A 197 -9.15 23.17 -5.29
N LYS A 198 -9.52 24.12 -4.42
CA LYS A 198 -10.83 24.11 -3.76
C LYS A 198 -11.98 24.35 -4.76
N ASP A 199 -11.75 25.11 -5.81
CA ASP A 199 -12.73 25.35 -6.86
C ASP A 199 -13.02 24.07 -7.66
N TYR A 200 -11.99 23.30 -7.97
CA TYR A 200 -12.17 22.00 -8.61
C TYR A 200 -12.92 21.02 -7.70
N ALA A 201 -12.59 20.99 -6.40
CA ALA A 201 -13.30 20.17 -5.42
C ALA A 201 -14.81 20.49 -5.38
N LYS A 202 -15.18 21.80 -5.35
CA LYS A 202 -16.59 22.22 -5.41
C LYS A 202 -17.27 21.75 -6.69
N LYS A 203 -16.62 21.92 -7.85
CA LYS A 203 -17.16 21.48 -9.13
C LYS A 203 -17.35 19.95 -9.18
N ARG A 204 -16.44 19.19 -8.60
CA ARG A 204 -16.59 17.72 -8.54
C ARG A 204 -17.75 17.30 -7.66
N LEU A 205 -17.99 18.01 -6.56
CA LEU A 205 -19.11 17.75 -5.66
C LEU A 205 -20.51 17.99 -6.29
N GLU A 206 -20.62 18.74 -7.38
CA GLU A 206 -21.88 18.85 -8.14
C GLU A 206 -22.38 17.52 -8.71
N LEU A 207 -21.50 16.52 -8.80
CA LEU A 207 -21.82 15.16 -9.24
C LEU A 207 -22.28 14.24 -8.09
N VAL A 208 -22.15 14.68 -6.84
CA VAL A 208 -22.49 13.89 -5.65
C VAL A 208 -23.95 14.11 -5.27
N SER A 209 -24.68 13.02 -5.07
CA SER A 209 -25.97 13.02 -4.41
C SER A 209 -25.84 12.42 -3.02
N MET A 210 -26.46 13.02 -2.00
CA MET A 210 -26.54 12.43 -0.66
C MET A 210 -27.71 11.46 -0.48
N ASP A 211 -28.58 11.37 -1.48
CA ASP A 211 -29.76 10.51 -1.45
C ASP A 211 -29.56 9.19 -2.19
N LYS A 212 -28.47 9.07 -2.99
CA LYS A 212 -28.22 7.91 -3.84
C LYS A 212 -26.77 7.84 -4.29
N ALA A 213 -26.20 6.62 -4.33
CA ALA A 213 -24.85 6.39 -4.86
C ALA A 213 -24.77 6.76 -6.35
N THR A 214 -23.73 7.50 -6.72
CA THR A 214 -23.43 7.80 -8.12
C THR A 214 -22.77 6.58 -8.76
N PRO A 215 -23.35 5.97 -9.81
CA PRO A 215 -22.69 4.84 -10.48
C PRO A 215 -21.32 5.24 -11.03
N SER A 216 -20.32 4.38 -10.84
CA SER A 216 -18.97 4.65 -11.33
C SER A 216 -18.91 4.81 -12.84
N THR A 217 -19.84 4.24 -13.59
CA THR A 217 -20.01 4.43 -15.05
C THR A 217 -20.33 5.85 -15.44
N ASP A 218 -21.00 6.61 -14.59
CA ASP A 218 -21.41 8.00 -14.84
C ASP A 218 -20.25 8.99 -14.55
N ILE A 219 -19.20 8.50 -13.89
CA ILE A 219 -18.01 9.27 -13.51
C ILE A 219 -16.88 9.12 -14.55
N ALA A 220 -16.98 8.24 -15.53
CA ALA A 220 -16.08 7.85 -16.63
C ALA A 220 -15.53 6.39 -16.51
N ALA A 221 -15.27 5.74 -17.65
CA ALA A 221 -15.25 4.26 -17.79
C ALA A 221 -13.99 3.50 -17.33
N GLY A 222 -14.18 2.23 -16.89
CA GLY A 222 -13.14 1.21 -16.71
C GLY A 222 -13.63 -0.11 -16.09
N SER A 223 -12.92 -1.24 -16.20
CA SER A 223 -13.34 -2.59 -15.76
C SER A 223 -12.34 -3.34 -14.83
N THR A 224 -12.72 -4.47 -14.22
CA THR A 224 -12.24 -5.01 -12.92
C THR A 224 -11.29 -6.21 -12.91
N ILE A 225 -10.44 -6.40 -11.84
CA ILE A 225 -9.88 -7.65 -11.22
C ILE A 225 -9.23 -7.36 -9.82
N PRO A 226 -9.02 -8.36 -8.87
CA PRO A 226 -8.74 -8.11 -7.44
C PRO A 226 -7.26 -7.97 -7.02
N GLU A 227 -7.04 -7.39 -5.81
CA GLU A 227 -5.78 -6.83 -5.28
C GLU A 227 -4.98 -7.73 -4.33
N SER A 228 -3.67 -7.40 -4.20
CA SER A 228 -2.72 -7.86 -3.16
C SER A 228 -2.13 -6.66 -2.39
N MET A 229 -1.66 -6.87 -1.12
CA MET A 229 -1.32 -5.77 -0.19
C MET A 229 0.05 -5.94 0.43
N GLU A 230 1.12 -5.24 -0.06
CA GLU A 230 2.40 -5.26 0.65
C GLU A 230 3.25 -4.01 0.39
N THR A 231 3.49 -3.26 1.43
CA THR A 231 4.31 -2.04 1.51
C THR A 231 4.73 -1.87 2.96
N THR A 232 5.73 -1.07 3.27
CA THR A 232 6.13 -0.73 4.64
C THR A 232 6.20 0.78 4.80
N HIS A 233 5.72 1.27 5.96
CA HIS A 233 5.84 2.67 6.34
C HIS A 233 6.47 2.80 7.73
N TYR A 234 7.33 3.79 7.90
CA TYR A 234 7.84 4.20 9.19
C TYR A 234 7.94 5.72 9.31
N SER A 235 7.80 6.21 10.53
CA SER A 235 7.80 7.62 10.89
C SER A 235 8.84 7.90 11.96
N ALA A 236 9.46 9.07 11.90
CA ALA A 236 10.33 9.57 12.96
C ALA A 236 10.05 11.05 13.22
N MET A 237 10.14 11.46 14.49
CA MET A 237 9.98 12.85 14.89
C MET A 237 10.88 13.12 16.11
N ASP A 238 11.58 14.23 16.11
CA ASP A 238 12.43 14.64 17.24
C ASP A 238 11.85 15.84 18.01
N LYS A 239 12.46 16.16 19.16
CA LYS A 239 12.05 17.26 20.03
C LYS A 239 12.27 18.65 19.42
N LEU A 240 13.02 18.75 18.32
CA LEU A 240 13.25 19.99 17.59
C LEU A 240 12.19 20.22 16.51
N GLY A 241 11.26 19.29 16.31
CA GLY A 241 10.23 19.34 15.29
C GLY A 241 10.66 18.78 13.94
N ASN A 242 11.89 18.22 13.82
CA ASN A 242 12.25 17.50 12.61
C ASN A 242 11.38 16.25 12.46
N THR A 243 10.75 16.11 11.31
CA THR A 243 9.74 15.09 11.07
C THR A 243 10.00 14.37 9.76
N VAL A 244 9.97 13.05 9.77
CA VAL A 244 10.18 12.20 8.60
C VAL A 244 9.10 11.14 8.53
N GLY A 245 8.53 10.96 7.33
CA GLY A 245 7.68 9.83 6.99
C GLY A 245 8.26 9.12 5.77
N ILE A 246 8.50 7.81 5.84
CA ILE A 246 9.07 7.02 4.75
C ILE A 246 8.16 5.85 4.45
N THR A 247 7.75 5.76 3.17
CA THR A 247 7.05 4.59 2.64
C THR A 247 7.93 3.94 1.59
N THR A 248 8.16 2.64 1.71
CA THR A 248 9.00 1.84 0.81
C THR A 248 8.31 0.55 0.43
N THR A 249 8.56 0.06 -0.79
CA THR A 249 7.88 -1.12 -1.32
C THR A 249 8.72 -1.82 -2.38
N ILE A 250 8.43 -3.08 -2.59
CA ILE A 250 8.80 -3.86 -3.79
C ILE A 250 7.53 -4.32 -4.52
N ASN A 251 6.42 -3.60 -4.33
CA ASN A 251 5.05 -3.78 -4.77
C ASN A 251 4.34 -4.94 -4.03
N LEU A 252 4.55 -6.21 -4.37
CA LEU A 252 3.98 -7.35 -3.65
C LEU A 252 4.91 -7.87 -2.54
N SER A 253 4.41 -8.69 -1.59
CA SER A 253 5.11 -9.20 -0.38
C SER A 253 6.54 -9.69 -0.62
N TYR A 254 6.76 -10.29 -1.78
CA TYR A 254 8.04 -10.84 -2.21
C TYR A 254 8.42 -10.33 -3.60
N GLY A 255 7.89 -9.16 -4.01
CA GLY A 255 8.09 -8.61 -5.34
C GLY A 255 7.69 -9.61 -6.43
N ASN A 256 8.56 -9.82 -7.41
CA ASN A 256 8.38 -10.87 -8.42
C ASN A 256 8.80 -12.28 -7.94
N LYS A 257 9.14 -12.43 -6.67
CA LYS A 257 9.55 -13.67 -5.98
C LYS A 257 10.91 -14.23 -6.39
N LYS A 258 11.68 -13.49 -7.19
CA LYS A 258 13.03 -13.81 -7.59
C LYS A 258 14.03 -13.17 -6.65
N ILE A 259 15.02 -13.95 -6.21
CA ILE A 259 16.21 -13.47 -5.49
C ILE A 259 17.36 -13.39 -6.47
N VAL A 260 18.13 -12.31 -6.40
CA VAL A 260 19.40 -12.20 -7.11
C VAL A 260 20.39 -13.14 -6.44
N ASP A 261 20.78 -14.22 -7.16
CA ASP A 261 21.71 -15.23 -6.65
C ASP A 261 23.07 -14.60 -6.27
N GLY A 262 23.59 -14.96 -5.10
CA GLY A 262 24.80 -14.38 -4.53
C GLY A 262 24.68 -12.97 -3.96
N ALA A 263 23.59 -12.24 -4.24
CA ALA A 263 23.30 -10.92 -3.68
C ALA A 263 22.30 -10.96 -2.52
N GLY A 264 21.39 -11.94 -2.51
CA GLY A 264 20.51 -12.26 -1.38
C GLY A 264 19.31 -11.32 -1.17
N PHE A 265 18.93 -10.49 -2.14
CA PHE A 265 17.74 -9.64 -2.08
C PHE A 265 16.72 -9.99 -3.18
N LEU A 266 15.46 -9.73 -2.86
CA LEU A 266 14.33 -9.92 -3.79
C LEU A 266 14.27 -8.81 -4.83
N LEU A 267 13.89 -9.16 -6.06
CA LEU A 267 13.53 -8.21 -7.10
C LEU A 267 12.07 -7.76 -6.93
N ASN A 268 11.80 -6.48 -7.20
CA ASN A 268 10.44 -5.95 -7.19
C ASN A 268 9.61 -6.43 -8.39
N ASN A 269 8.29 -6.17 -8.33
CA ASN A 269 7.38 -6.30 -9.48
C ASN A 269 6.64 -4.98 -9.76
N GLU A 270 7.32 -3.84 -9.57
CA GLU A 270 6.75 -2.49 -9.74
C GLU A 270 6.30 -2.19 -11.19
N MET A 271 6.76 -2.95 -12.17
CA MET A 271 6.31 -2.81 -13.56
C MET A 271 4.79 -3.05 -13.71
N ASP A 272 4.18 -3.79 -12.79
CA ASP A 272 2.74 -4.04 -12.75
C ASP A 272 1.93 -2.79 -12.41
N ASP A 273 2.53 -1.78 -11.77
CA ASP A 273 1.89 -0.50 -11.48
C ASP A 273 1.71 0.40 -12.70
N PHE A 274 2.34 0.09 -13.84
CA PHE A 274 2.02 0.74 -15.10
C PHE A 274 0.67 0.28 -15.67
N ALA A 275 0.04 1.17 -16.43
CA ALA A 275 -1.01 0.76 -17.35
C ALA A 275 -0.37 0.03 -18.54
N SER A 276 -0.35 -1.30 -18.48
CA SER A 276 0.20 -2.16 -19.56
C SER A 276 -0.60 -1.99 -20.86
N SER A 277 -1.89 -1.69 -20.74
CA SER A 277 -2.79 -1.29 -21.82
C SER A 277 -3.72 -0.19 -21.29
N PRO A 278 -3.92 0.94 -21.99
CA PRO A 278 -4.84 1.99 -21.56
C PRO A 278 -6.23 1.44 -21.25
N GLY A 279 -6.74 1.73 -20.04
CA GLY A 279 -8.00 1.21 -19.55
C GLY A 279 -7.93 -0.18 -18.89
N SER A 280 -6.77 -0.84 -18.87
CA SER A 280 -6.58 -2.09 -18.13
C SER A 280 -6.21 -1.83 -16.66
N GLN A 281 -6.41 -2.85 -15.84
CA GLN A 281 -6.08 -2.82 -14.40
C GLN A 281 -4.71 -3.41 -14.12
N ASN A 282 -4.05 -2.91 -13.04
CA ASN A 282 -2.87 -3.54 -12.46
C ASN A 282 -3.26 -4.57 -11.39
N ALA A 283 -2.28 -5.16 -10.67
CA ALA A 283 -2.49 -6.11 -9.57
C ALA A 283 -3.33 -5.53 -8.42
N PHE A 284 -3.46 -4.21 -8.30
CA PHE A 284 -4.27 -3.54 -7.28
C PHE A 284 -5.69 -3.18 -7.77
N GLY A 285 -6.08 -3.61 -8.97
CA GLY A 285 -7.36 -3.26 -9.58
C GLY A 285 -7.44 -1.78 -9.99
N LEU A 286 -6.32 -1.05 -9.96
CA LEU A 286 -6.26 0.35 -10.39
C LEU A 286 -6.20 0.44 -11.90
N ILE A 287 -7.10 1.26 -12.45
CA ILE A 287 -7.09 1.58 -13.87
C ILE A 287 -6.13 2.72 -14.13
N GLY A 288 -5.36 2.60 -15.22
CA GLY A 288 -4.51 3.63 -15.74
C GLY A 288 -4.75 3.82 -17.24
N TYR A 289 -4.51 5.04 -17.68
CA TYR A 289 -4.59 5.45 -19.07
C TYR A 289 -3.21 5.93 -19.56
N GLU A 290 -3.18 6.73 -20.62
CA GLU A 290 -1.96 7.23 -21.27
C GLU A 290 -0.97 7.89 -20.30
N ALA A 291 -1.49 8.59 -19.28
CA ALA A 291 -0.66 9.25 -18.25
C ALA A 291 0.29 8.25 -17.56
N ASN A 292 -0.17 7.03 -17.32
CA ASN A 292 0.62 5.96 -16.67
C ASN A 292 0.99 4.81 -17.62
N SER A 293 0.97 5.03 -18.95
CA SER A 293 1.45 4.04 -19.92
C SER A 293 2.94 3.78 -19.77
N ILE A 294 3.37 2.55 -20.05
CA ILE A 294 4.78 2.14 -19.95
C ILE A 294 5.64 2.85 -21.02
N LYS A 295 6.80 3.38 -20.59
CA LYS A 295 7.83 3.95 -21.48
C LYS A 295 9.23 3.70 -20.88
N PRO A 296 10.29 3.63 -21.72
CA PRO A 296 11.66 3.55 -21.20
C PRO A 296 11.98 4.70 -20.22
N ALA A 297 12.70 4.41 -19.14
CA ALA A 297 13.09 5.34 -18.07
C ALA A 297 11.94 6.03 -17.30
N LYS A 298 10.68 5.71 -17.59
CA LYS A 298 9.49 6.22 -16.89
C LYS A 298 9.27 5.47 -15.57
N ARG A 299 8.85 6.19 -14.53
CA ARG A 299 8.46 5.62 -13.25
C ARG A 299 6.96 5.30 -13.22
N PRO A 300 6.54 4.17 -12.66
CA PRO A 300 5.13 3.84 -12.51
C PRO A 300 4.45 4.77 -11.49
N LEU A 301 3.12 4.89 -11.62
CA LEU A 301 2.29 5.66 -10.70
C LEU A 301 2.10 4.88 -9.39
N SER A 302 2.65 5.40 -8.31
CA SER A 302 2.50 4.84 -6.96
C SER A 302 1.25 5.34 -6.24
N SER A 303 0.86 4.64 -5.17
CA SER A 303 -0.15 5.07 -4.17
C SER A 303 0.47 5.38 -2.80
N MET A 304 1.79 5.31 -2.63
CA MET A 304 2.48 5.64 -1.39
C MET A 304 2.19 7.07 -0.95
N SER A 305 1.78 7.26 0.30
CA SER A 305 1.25 8.52 0.82
C SER A 305 1.88 8.90 2.17
N PRO A 306 3.22 8.95 2.29
CA PRO A 306 3.82 9.50 3.49
C PRO A 306 3.36 10.96 3.64
N THR A 307 2.74 11.29 4.79
CA THR A 307 2.09 12.58 4.99
C THR A 307 2.50 13.18 6.33
N ILE A 308 2.81 14.48 6.31
CA ILE A 308 3.06 15.30 7.50
C ILE A 308 1.91 16.31 7.61
N VAL A 309 1.37 16.44 8.82
CA VAL A 309 0.32 17.41 9.16
C VAL A 309 0.90 18.43 10.14
N LEU A 310 0.77 19.72 9.80
CA LEU A 310 1.14 20.81 10.70
C LEU A 310 -0.13 21.44 11.27
N THR A 311 -0.03 21.96 12.50
CA THR A 311 -1.09 22.75 13.14
C THR A 311 -1.35 24.06 12.39
N PRO A 312 -2.44 24.80 12.67
CA PRO A 312 -2.66 26.12 12.11
C PRO A 312 -1.52 27.13 12.39
N GLU A 313 -0.77 26.91 13.46
CA GLU A 313 0.38 27.72 13.86
C GLU A 313 1.67 27.31 13.11
N GLY A 314 1.63 26.23 12.32
CA GLY A 314 2.77 25.73 11.54
C GLY A 314 3.66 24.73 12.28
N GLU A 315 3.25 24.28 13.48
CA GLU A 315 4.00 23.31 14.26
C GLU A 315 3.70 21.86 13.80
N PRO A 316 4.65 20.93 13.84
CA PRO A 316 4.39 19.53 13.53
C PRO A 316 3.32 18.92 14.46
N LEU A 317 2.23 18.43 13.89
CA LEU A 317 1.19 17.69 14.61
C LEU A 317 1.39 16.19 14.48
N MET A 318 1.55 15.70 13.27
CA MET A 318 1.54 14.26 12.99
C MET A 318 2.33 13.94 11.72
N THR A 319 3.01 12.78 11.74
CA THR A 319 3.45 12.09 10.53
C THR A 319 2.76 10.75 10.46
N ILE A 320 2.25 10.38 9.29
CA ILE A 320 1.42 9.21 9.06
C ILE A 320 1.65 8.64 7.67
N GLY A 321 1.60 7.35 7.54
CA GLY A 321 1.56 6.64 6.27
C GLY A 321 1.06 5.23 6.47
N ALA A 322 0.96 4.48 5.39
CA ALA A 322 0.43 3.13 5.45
C ALA A 322 1.04 2.21 4.38
N ALA A 323 0.85 0.92 4.60
CA ALA A 323 1.06 -0.16 3.64
C ALA A 323 -0.29 -0.70 3.17
N GLY A 324 -0.48 -1.01 1.88
CA GLY A 324 -1.74 -1.58 1.41
C GLY A 324 -2.19 -1.18 0.00
N GLY A 325 -1.27 -0.94 -0.93
CA GLY A 325 -1.59 -0.59 -2.32
C GLY A 325 -2.46 0.68 -2.42
N SER A 326 -3.51 0.65 -3.23
CA SER A 326 -4.45 1.77 -3.38
C SER A 326 -5.10 2.23 -2.08
N ARG A 327 -5.27 1.32 -1.11
CA ARG A 327 -5.88 1.58 0.20
C ARG A 327 -5.02 2.43 1.12
N ILE A 328 -3.74 2.62 0.82
CA ILE A 328 -2.84 3.54 1.52
C ILE A 328 -3.46 4.94 1.57
N ILE A 329 -3.94 5.43 0.43
CA ILE A 329 -4.48 6.78 0.27
C ILE A 329 -5.70 6.99 1.16
N THR A 330 -6.67 6.08 1.10
CA THR A 330 -7.91 6.18 1.87
C THR A 330 -7.71 5.93 3.37
N THR A 331 -6.72 5.12 3.72
CA THR A 331 -6.35 4.90 5.13
C THR A 331 -5.72 6.15 5.74
N VAL A 332 -4.73 6.74 5.08
CA VAL A 332 -4.11 7.98 5.55
C VAL A 332 -5.15 9.10 5.64
N LEU A 333 -6.02 9.23 4.64
CA LEU A 333 -7.15 10.18 4.65
C LEU A 333 -8.03 9.99 5.90
N GLN A 334 -8.46 8.75 6.18
CA GLN A 334 -9.36 8.47 7.31
C GLN A 334 -8.69 8.71 8.67
N VAL A 335 -7.39 8.48 8.80
CA VAL A 335 -6.64 8.85 10.01
C VAL A 335 -6.60 10.38 10.17
N ILE A 336 -6.31 11.13 9.11
CA ILE A 336 -6.30 12.61 9.16
C ILE A 336 -7.67 13.14 9.59
N ILE A 337 -8.76 12.68 8.98
CA ILE A 337 -10.14 13.08 9.36
C ILE A 337 -10.40 12.77 10.85
N SER A 338 -10.04 11.57 11.28
CA SER A 338 -10.29 11.15 12.67
C SER A 338 -9.52 12.00 13.69
N VAL A 339 -8.31 12.43 13.35
CA VAL A 339 -7.52 13.31 14.21
C VAL A 339 -8.01 14.76 14.16
N VAL A 340 -8.29 15.29 12.96
CA VAL A 340 -8.60 16.72 12.76
C VAL A 340 -10.05 17.02 13.10
N ASP A 341 -11.02 16.28 12.55
CA ASP A 341 -12.45 16.56 12.75
C ASP A 341 -13.00 15.94 14.03
N HIS A 342 -12.55 14.75 14.41
CA HIS A 342 -13.05 14.04 15.58
C HIS A 342 -12.12 14.12 16.80
N ASN A 343 -10.98 14.82 16.71
CA ASN A 343 -10.00 15.03 17.78
C ASN A 343 -9.54 13.74 18.48
N LEU A 344 -9.44 12.64 17.74
CA LEU A 344 -8.95 11.37 18.27
C LEU A 344 -7.42 11.37 18.42
N SER A 345 -6.92 10.51 19.31
CA SER A 345 -5.50 10.19 19.32
C SER A 345 -5.09 9.47 18.03
N VAL A 346 -3.81 9.52 17.66
CA VAL A 346 -3.33 8.80 16.48
C VAL A 346 -3.57 7.29 16.59
N GLN A 347 -3.45 6.70 17.78
CA GLN A 347 -3.72 5.29 18.02
C GLN A 347 -5.20 4.96 17.87
N ASP A 348 -6.11 5.76 18.45
CA ASP A 348 -7.55 5.54 18.31
C ASP A 348 -7.98 5.69 16.86
N ALA A 349 -7.44 6.69 16.16
CA ALA A 349 -7.71 6.90 14.73
C ALA A 349 -7.26 5.71 13.86
N ILE A 350 -6.10 5.11 14.17
CA ILE A 350 -5.58 3.90 13.49
C ILE A 350 -6.44 2.68 13.81
N ASN A 351 -6.93 2.56 15.04
CA ASN A 351 -7.72 1.41 15.49
C ASN A 351 -9.13 1.37 14.90
N LEU A 352 -9.68 2.50 14.45
CA LEU A 352 -11.02 2.52 13.84
C LEU A 352 -11.11 1.60 12.63
N GLY A 353 -12.26 0.96 12.49
CA GLY A 353 -12.60 0.19 11.28
C GLY A 353 -12.63 1.09 10.04
N ARG A 354 -12.17 0.57 8.91
CA ARG A 354 -11.97 1.32 7.67
C ARG A 354 -12.92 0.88 6.57
N THR A 355 -13.21 1.83 5.69
CA THR A 355 -13.88 1.59 4.41
C THR A 355 -13.03 2.10 3.26
N HIS A 356 -13.21 1.55 2.06
CA HIS A 356 -12.47 1.92 0.87
C HIS A 356 -13.33 1.77 -0.38
N SER A 357 -13.26 2.76 -1.25
CA SER A 357 -13.70 2.67 -2.64
C SER A 357 -12.64 3.29 -3.53
N GLN A 358 -12.43 2.72 -4.70
CA GLN A 358 -11.40 3.18 -5.65
C GLN A 358 -11.98 3.43 -7.03
N TRP A 359 -13.27 3.84 -7.09
CA TRP A 359 -14.05 4.06 -8.30
C TRP A 359 -14.39 2.73 -9.00
N ILE A 360 -13.42 1.97 -9.47
CA ILE A 360 -13.61 0.65 -10.07
C ILE A 360 -12.70 -0.37 -9.37
N PRO A 361 -13.24 -1.54 -8.99
CA PRO A 361 -14.67 -1.94 -9.08
C PRO A 361 -15.58 -1.01 -8.30
N ASP A 362 -16.84 -0.85 -8.78
CA ASP A 362 -17.86 -0.02 -8.15
C ASP A 362 -18.47 -0.66 -6.91
N VAL A 363 -17.64 -0.78 -5.88
CA VAL A 363 -17.96 -1.44 -4.62
C VAL A 363 -17.35 -0.69 -3.43
N ILE A 364 -17.97 -0.85 -2.27
CA ILE A 364 -17.36 -0.51 -0.98
C ILE A 364 -16.68 -1.76 -0.43
N ARG A 365 -15.40 -1.64 -0.10
CA ARG A 365 -14.67 -2.59 0.73
C ARG A 365 -14.68 -2.12 2.17
N TYR A 366 -14.90 -3.01 3.11
CA TYR A 366 -14.98 -2.68 4.53
C TYR A 366 -14.35 -3.78 5.40
N GLU A 367 -13.93 -3.41 6.59
CA GLU A 367 -13.40 -4.35 7.57
C GLU A 367 -14.55 -4.94 8.38
N GLY A 368 -14.80 -6.24 8.18
CA GLY A 368 -15.88 -6.98 8.82
C GLY A 368 -15.44 -7.74 10.07
N LYS A 369 -16.34 -8.52 10.66
CA LYS A 369 -16.04 -9.47 11.73
C LYS A 369 -15.27 -10.67 11.17
N ASN A 370 -14.05 -10.90 11.64
CA ASN A 370 -13.32 -12.13 11.33
C ASN A 370 -12.72 -12.76 12.61
N LYS A 371 -12.21 -14.01 12.50
CA LYS A 371 -11.65 -14.73 13.65
C LYS A 371 -10.45 -14.02 14.28
N MET A 372 -9.60 -13.36 13.51
CA MET A 372 -8.44 -12.62 14.03
C MET A 372 -8.88 -11.39 14.85
N ASN A 373 -9.96 -10.74 14.44
CA ASN A 373 -10.50 -9.58 15.14
C ASN A 373 -11.11 -9.91 16.50
N THR A 374 -11.59 -11.15 16.69
CA THR A 374 -12.17 -11.61 17.96
C THR A 374 -11.12 -12.02 19.00
N GLU A 375 -9.93 -12.42 18.58
CA GLU A 375 -8.84 -12.79 19.51
C GLU A 375 -8.19 -11.58 20.18
N PHE A 376 -8.15 -10.41 19.51
CA PHE A 376 -7.51 -9.21 20.05
C PHE A 376 -8.44 -8.26 20.80
N ASN A 377 -9.73 -8.52 20.91
CA ASN A 377 -10.75 -7.74 21.66
C ASN A 377 -10.76 -6.20 21.45
N GLN A 378 -10.04 -5.70 20.44
CA GLN A 378 -9.85 -4.26 20.18
C GLN A 378 -10.52 -3.78 18.88
N PHE A 379 -11.14 -4.69 18.12
CA PHE A 379 -11.69 -4.36 16.83
C PHE A 379 -13.21 -4.23 16.84
N LEU A 380 -13.65 -3.06 16.43
CA LEU A 380 -15.04 -2.84 16.03
C LEU A 380 -15.12 -2.96 14.50
N PRO A 381 -16.03 -3.80 13.95
CA PRO A 381 -16.25 -3.83 12.51
C PRO A 381 -16.55 -2.42 12.02
N SER A 382 -16.06 -2.09 10.82
CA SER A 382 -16.26 -0.74 10.26
C SER A 382 -17.73 -0.45 9.98
N LEU A 383 -18.51 -1.49 9.68
CA LEU A 383 -19.95 -1.40 9.42
C LEU A 383 -20.70 -2.53 10.12
N SER A 384 -21.89 -2.21 10.66
CA SER A 384 -22.87 -3.17 11.12
C SER A 384 -23.76 -3.65 9.95
N GLU A 385 -24.44 -4.78 10.11
CA GLU A 385 -25.40 -5.30 9.12
C GLU A 385 -26.50 -4.27 8.77
N LYS A 386 -26.95 -3.49 9.77
CA LYS A 386 -27.91 -2.40 9.56
C LYS A 386 -27.35 -1.32 8.63
N GLN A 387 -26.10 -0.87 8.85
CA GLN A 387 -25.48 0.14 8.01
C GLN A 387 -25.21 -0.38 6.59
N ILE A 388 -24.88 -1.65 6.44
CA ILE A 388 -24.74 -2.28 5.12
C ILE A 388 -26.08 -2.23 4.39
N SER A 389 -27.18 -2.64 5.04
CA SER A 389 -28.53 -2.57 4.44
C SER A 389 -28.94 -1.14 4.07
N GLU A 390 -28.69 -0.17 4.95
CA GLU A 390 -28.98 1.24 4.68
C GLU A 390 -28.17 1.79 3.49
N LEU A 391 -26.90 1.36 3.33
CA LEU A 391 -26.06 1.74 2.20
C LEU A 391 -26.50 1.04 0.89
N GLU A 392 -27.00 -0.20 0.98
CA GLU A 392 -27.60 -0.91 -0.17
C GLU A 392 -28.90 -0.22 -0.64
N GLU A 393 -29.70 0.32 0.28
CA GLU A 393 -30.87 1.13 -0.06
C GLU A 393 -30.50 2.43 -0.82
N LEU A 394 -29.27 2.93 -0.61
CA LEU A 394 -28.68 4.02 -1.39
C LEU A 394 -28.01 3.55 -2.69
N ASP A 395 -28.21 2.31 -3.12
CA ASP A 395 -27.61 1.66 -4.30
C ASP A 395 -26.08 1.42 -4.23
N HIS A 396 -25.48 1.46 -3.05
CA HIS A 396 -24.10 0.98 -2.91
C HIS A 396 -24.00 -0.53 -3.05
N LYS A 397 -22.88 -0.99 -3.60
CA LYS A 397 -22.53 -2.40 -3.68
C LYS A 397 -21.33 -2.67 -2.79
N PHE A 398 -21.27 -3.86 -2.23
CA PHE A 398 -20.16 -4.29 -1.39
C PHE A 398 -19.35 -5.38 -2.09
N GLU A 399 -18.05 -5.34 -1.95
CA GLU A 399 -17.23 -6.51 -2.20
C GLU A 399 -17.33 -7.37 -0.95
N ASP A 400 -17.85 -8.57 -1.13
CA ASP A 400 -17.91 -9.54 -0.05
C ASP A 400 -16.48 -9.80 0.41
N GLY A 401 -16.12 -9.28 1.57
CA GLY A 401 -14.84 -9.49 2.23
C GLY A 401 -14.74 -10.93 2.69
N ASN A 402 -14.94 -11.87 1.75
CA ASN A 402 -15.18 -13.25 2.03
C ASN A 402 -13.97 -13.90 2.69
N VAL A 403 -14.22 -14.39 3.85
CA VAL A 403 -13.44 -14.98 4.91
C VAL A 403 -12.53 -16.12 4.44
N GLU A 404 -12.69 -16.66 3.24
CA GLU A 404 -11.93 -17.80 2.75
C GLU A 404 -10.51 -17.49 2.27
N SER A 405 -10.17 -16.24 1.97
CA SER A 405 -8.84 -15.85 1.48
C SER A 405 -7.86 -15.35 2.56
N GLY A 406 -8.27 -15.20 3.81
CA GLY A 406 -7.36 -14.93 4.95
C GLY A 406 -6.81 -13.50 5.08
N MET A 407 -7.25 -12.52 4.28
CA MET A 407 -6.77 -11.12 4.35
C MET A 407 -7.92 -10.15 4.59
N TYR A 408 -8.08 -9.69 5.85
CA TYR A 408 -9.23 -8.92 6.31
C TYR A 408 -8.93 -7.55 6.86
N TYR A 409 -7.90 -6.90 6.38
CA TYR A 409 -7.61 -5.51 6.71
C TYR A 409 -7.40 -4.68 5.44
N LEU A 410 -7.83 -3.44 5.46
CA LEU A 410 -7.72 -2.59 4.27
C LEU A 410 -6.34 -1.98 4.07
N ALA A 411 -5.54 -1.84 5.11
CA ALA A 411 -4.15 -1.38 5.07
C ALA A 411 -3.53 -1.51 6.47
N ARG A 412 -2.22 -1.20 6.58
CA ARG A 412 -1.51 -1.09 7.86
C ARG A 412 -0.94 0.32 7.97
N ALA A 413 -1.38 1.09 8.98
CA ALA A 413 -0.97 2.46 9.19
C ALA A 413 -0.03 2.59 10.39
N HIS A 414 0.98 3.44 10.26
CA HIS A 414 1.90 3.78 11.34
C HIS A 414 2.09 5.29 11.37
N GLY A 415 2.11 5.88 12.56
CA GLY A 415 2.27 7.31 12.69
C GLY A 415 2.76 7.74 14.05
N ILE A 416 3.23 8.98 14.12
CA ILE A 416 3.61 9.66 15.35
C ILE A 416 2.85 10.98 15.39
N MET A 417 2.26 11.29 16.55
CA MET A 417 1.65 12.58 16.84
C MET A 417 2.43 13.28 17.92
N TYR A 418 2.63 14.58 17.76
CA TYR A 418 3.18 15.45 18.79
C TYR A 418 2.12 16.42 19.26
N LYS A 419 1.78 16.38 20.56
CA LYS A 419 0.75 17.25 21.14
C LYS A 419 1.12 17.61 22.58
N LYS A 420 1.10 18.92 22.89
CA LYS A 420 1.39 19.42 24.24
C LYS A 420 2.73 18.97 24.84
N GLY A 421 3.77 18.95 24.01
CA GLY A 421 5.12 18.56 24.46
C GLY A 421 5.36 17.05 24.57
N GLN A 422 4.42 16.22 24.16
CA GLN A 422 4.51 14.75 24.25
C GLN A 422 4.36 14.09 22.89
N PHE A 423 5.06 12.98 22.69
CA PHE A 423 4.93 12.10 21.56
C PHE A 423 3.91 11.00 21.85
N PHE A 424 3.07 10.72 20.86
CA PHE A 424 2.12 9.61 20.86
C PHE A 424 2.37 8.78 19.62
N THR A 425 2.64 7.49 19.79
CA THR A 425 2.81 6.56 18.68
C THR A 425 1.47 5.95 18.30
N GLY A 426 1.27 5.72 17.03
CA GLY A 426 0.14 4.99 16.48
C GLY A 426 0.63 3.79 15.70
N VAL A 427 0.22 2.60 16.14
CA VAL A 427 0.68 1.32 15.62
C VAL A 427 -0.52 0.48 15.22
N ASP A 428 -0.46 -0.09 14.02
CA ASP A 428 -1.56 -0.86 13.47
C ASP A 428 -1.49 -2.34 13.87
N TRP A 429 -2.46 -2.79 14.64
CA TRP A 429 -2.63 -4.19 15.04
C TRP A 429 -2.91 -5.14 13.86
N ARG A 430 -3.27 -4.62 12.68
CA ARG A 430 -3.61 -5.39 11.45
C ARG A 430 -2.42 -6.13 10.84
N GLY A 431 -1.25 -6.02 11.41
CA GLY A 431 -0.03 -6.74 11.05
C GLY A 431 0.13 -8.06 11.79
N ASN A 432 -0.68 -9.09 11.56
CA ASN A 432 -0.52 -10.47 12.08
C ASN A 432 -0.31 -10.63 13.60
N GLY A 433 -0.81 -9.70 14.42
CA GLY A 433 -0.68 -9.78 15.88
C GLY A 433 0.71 -9.45 16.43
N GLU A 434 1.67 -9.10 15.60
CA GLU A 434 2.93 -8.54 16.04
C GLU A 434 2.78 -7.05 16.27
N ILE A 435 3.07 -6.65 17.48
CA ILE A 435 3.11 -5.25 17.92
C ILE A 435 4.29 -4.61 17.18
N SER A 436 4.01 -3.72 16.24
CA SER A 436 5.02 -2.78 15.81
C SER A 436 5.22 -1.77 16.92
N ASP A 437 6.39 -1.78 17.56
CA ASP A 437 6.65 -0.94 18.71
C ASP A 437 6.89 0.52 18.29
N GLY A 438 6.17 1.44 18.94
CA GLY A 438 6.56 2.83 18.96
C GLY A 438 7.51 3.07 20.14
N ILE A 439 8.76 3.44 19.87
CA ILE A 439 9.72 3.78 20.91
C ILE A 439 9.76 5.30 21.02
N THR A 440 9.49 5.81 22.24
CA THR A 440 9.76 7.22 22.60
C THR A 440 11.01 7.28 23.50
N TYR A 441 11.99 8.10 23.12
CA TYR A 441 13.19 8.38 23.89
C TYR A 441 13.10 9.73 24.59
#